data_07d7265136bec42fbd526179a9aec305
#
_entry.id   07d7265136bec42fbd526179a9aec305
#
_cell.length_a   1.000
_cell.length_b   1.000
_cell.length_c   1.000
_cell.angle_alpha   90.00
_cell.angle_beta   90.00
_cell.angle_gamma   90.00
#
_symmetry.space_group_name_H-M   'P 1'
#
loop_
_entity.id
_entity.type
_entity.pdbx_description
1 polymer ?
#
loop_
_entity_poly.entity_id
_entity_poly.type
_entity_poly.pdbx_seq_one_letter_code
_entity_poly.pdbx_strand_id
1 'polypeptide(L)'
;MATNAFGTDKDALTTGEVARICNVAARTVSKWIDAGRLDGYRIPGSRDRRVHVAALEAFIAAHDIPASTGALAAPATTRVLLADPDRAATEAVRQVLTDLGGFTVETAADALGAAIACGASVPDAIVFDIRAGDAVAFATALRTRNAFARTKFLATAPASEAAAESLLRRGFDAVLRKPFAVRTLLEAIGGRAELRAAG
;
A
#
# COMPACT_ATOMS: atom_id res chain seq x y z
N MET A 1 -17.48 -8.54 -2.18
CA MET A 1 -17.81 -8.15 -3.58
C MET A 1 -16.63 -8.55 -4.44
N ALA A 2 -16.87 -9.13 -5.60
CA ALA A 2 -15.77 -9.54 -6.49
C ALA A 2 -15.31 -8.32 -7.29
N THR A 3 -14.00 -8.06 -7.25
CA THR A 3 -13.34 -7.01 -8.04
C THR A 3 -13.13 -7.54 -9.46
N ASN A 4 -13.41 -6.75 -10.49
CA ASN A 4 -13.19 -7.11 -11.89
C ASN A 4 -11.70 -7.10 -12.28
N ALA A 5 -11.38 -7.50 -13.52
CA ALA A 5 -10.00 -7.57 -14.03
C ALA A 5 -9.21 -6.24 -13.93
N PHE A 6 -9.90 -5.11 -13.82
CA PHE A 6 -9.29 -3.79 -13.72
C PHE A 6 -9.10 -3.30 -12.27
N GLY A 7 -9.46 -4.11 -11.27
CA GLY A 7 -9.26 -3.78 -9.87
C GLY A 7 -10.33 -2.86 -9.26
N THR A 8 -11.54 -2.88 -9.78
CA THR A 8 -12.69 -2.12 -9.25
C THR A 8 -13.94 -2.99 -9.15
N ASP A 9 -14.85 -2.63 -8.27
CA ASP A 9 -16.18 -3.23 -8.11
C ASP A 9 -17.27 -2.55 -8.97
N LYS A 10 -16.88 -1.54 -9.76
CA LYS A 10 -17.81 -0.78 -10.62
C LYS A 10 -18.18 -1.56 -11.87
N ASP A 11 -19.46 -1.51 -12.25
CA ASP A 11 -19.97 -2.07 -13.51
C ASP A 11 -19.74 -1.14 -14.71
N ALA A 12 -19.58 0.17 -14.46
CA ALA A 12 -19.35 1.16 -15.50
C ALA A 12 -18.24 2.15 -15.12
N LEU A 13 -17.38 2.44 -16.08
CA LEU A 13 -16.16 3.24 -15.95
C LEU A 13 -16.32 4.61 -16.61
N THR A 14 -15.62 5.61 -16.07
CA THR A 14 -15.47 6.93 -16.70
C THR A 14 -14.47 6.87 -17.85
N THR A 15 -14.50 7.85 -18.74
CA THR A 15 -13.47 8.00 -19.79
C THR A 15 -12.05 8.13 -19.25
N GLY A 16 -11.89 8.73 -18.07
CA GLY A 16 -10.58 8.84 -17.39
C GLY A 16 -10.08 7.50 -16.85
N GLU A 17 -10.98 6.67 -16.31
CA GLU A 17 -10.65 5.31 -15.85
C GLU A 17 -10.27 4.41 -17.02
N VAL A 18 -11.05 4.44 -18.12
CA VAL A 18 -10.73 3.71 -19.34
C VAL A 18 -9.40 4.16 -19.95
N ALA A 19 -9.12 5.46 -19.92
CA ALA A 19 -7.86 6.03 -20.39
C ALA A 19 -6.65 5.49 -19.62
N ARG A 20 -6.78 5.35 -18.29
CA ARG A 20 -5.75 4.72 -17.45
C ARG A 20 -5.53 3.25 -17.78
N ILE A 21 -6.62 2.50 -17.93
CA ILE A 21 -6.55 1.06 -18.27
C ILE A 21 -5.83 0.85 -19.59
N CYS A 22 -6.19 1.63 -20.62
CA CYS A 22 -5.64 1.51 -21.97
C CYS A 22 -4.33 2.29 -22.19
N ASN A 23 -3.84 3.00 -21.17
CA ASN A 23 -2.66 3.88 -21.23
C ASN A 23 -2.74 4.91 -22.37
N VAL A 24 -3.88 5.58 -22.50
CA VAL A 24 -4.14 6.62 -23.52
C VAL A 24 -4.69 7.89 -22.88
N ALA A 25 -4.77 8.99 -23.65
CA ALA A 25 -5.44 10.21 -23.19
C ALA A 25 -6.96 10.04 -23.15
N ALA A 26 -7.65 10.64 -22.16
CA ALA A 26 -9.12 10.57 -22.03
C ALA A 26 -9.86 11.06 -23.29
N ARG A 27 -9.29 12.03 -24.02
CA ARG A 27 -9.81 12.49 -25.31
C ARG A 27 -9.82 11.39 -26.40
N THR A 28 -8.88 10.44 -26.34
CA THR A 28 -8.83 9.30 -27.25
C THR A 28 -10.00 8.35 -26.99
N VAL A 29 -10.28 8.07 -25.72
CA VAL A 29 -11.44 7.27 -25.33
C VAL A 29 -12.75 7.93 -25.78
N SER A 30 -12.87 9.25 -25.58
CA SER A 30 -14.05 9.99 -26.06
C SER A 30 -14.25 9.86 -27.57
N LYS A 31 -13.15 9.91 -28.37
CA LYS A 31 -13.20 9.70 -29.83
C LYS A 31 -13.62 8.28 -30.18
N TRP A 32 -13.19 7.27 -29.44
CA TRP A 32 -13.61 5.88 -29.69
C TRP A 32 -15.10 5.68 -29.47
N ILE A 33 -15.65 6.31 -28.40
CA ILE A 33 -17.08 6.26 -28.11
C ILE A 33 -17.87 7.04 -29.18
N ASP A 34 -17.45 8.27 -29.52
CA ASP A 34 -18.14 9.11 -30.49
C ASP A 34 -18.09 8.51 -31.91
N ALA A 35 -17.08 7.74 -32.22
CA ALA A 35 -16.94 7.00 -33.50
C ALA A 35 -17.64 5.63 -33.50
N GLY A 36 -18.31 5.25 -32.39
CA GLY A 36 -18.98 3.94 -32.24
C GLY A 36 -18.03 2.75 -32.19
N ARG A 37 -16.72 2.98 -31.98
CA ARG A 37 -15.71 1.91 -31.89
C ARG A 37 -15.69 1.23 -30.51
N LEU A 38 -15.94 2.00 -29.46
CA LEU A 38 -16.09 1.53 -28.09
C LEU A 38 -17.53 1.79 -27.65
N ASP A 39 -18.22 0.74 -27.26
CA ASP A 39 -19.59 0.85 -26.78
C ASP A 39 -19.62 1.58 -25.43
N GLY A 40 -20.29 2.71 -25.42
CA GLY A 40 -20.43 3.58 -24.28
C GLY A 40 -21.63 4.51 -24.41
N TYR A 41 -22.09 5.02 -23.30
CA TYR A 41 -23.27 5.88 -23.25
C TYR A 41 -22.97 7.22 -22.59
N ARG A 42 -23.80 8.22 -22.90
CA ARG A 42 -23.79 9.52 -22.22
C ARG A 42 -24.80 9.52 -21.10
N ILE A 43 -24.41 10.11 -19.97
CA ILE A 43 -25.36 10.34 -18.88
C ILE A 43 -26.33 11.44 -19.34
N PRO A 44 -27.66 11.22 -19.31
CA PRO A 44 -28.65 12.23 -19.65
C PRO A 44 -28.43 13.51 -18.83
N GLY A 45 -28.40 14.67 -19.51
CA GLY A 45 -28.17 15.97 -18.87
C GLY A 45 -26.69 16.28 -18.52
N SER A 46 -25.76 15.40 -18.83
CA SER A 46 -24.32 15.61 -18.62
C SER A 46 -23.51 15.44 -19.91
N ARG A 47 -22.28 15.98 -19.90
CA ARG A 47 -21.28 15.69 -20.95
C ARG A 47 -20.51 14.41 -20.68
N ASP A 48 -20.72 13.79 -19.52
CA ASP A 48 -19.99 12.61 -19.08
C ASP A 48 -20.39 11.37 -19.86
N ARG A 49 -19.40 10.57 -20.18
CA ARG A 49 -19.55 9.26 -20.82
C ARG A 49 -19.23 8.16 -19.83
N ARG A 50 -19.88 7.02 -19.99
CA ARG A 50 -19.60 5.79 -19.26
C ARG A 50 -19.43 4.63 -20.24
N VAL A 51 -18.59 3.69 -19.86
CA VAL A 51 -18.32 2.46 -20.59
C VAL A 51 -18.54 1.30 -19.65
N HIS A 52 -19.35 0.34 -20.01
CA HIS A 52 -19.50 -0.88 -19.21
C HIS A 52 -18.19 -1.69 -19.25
N VAL A 53 -17.84 -2.32 -18.11
CA VAL A 53 -16.62 -3.12 -17.99
C VAL A 53 -16.55 -4.19 -19.07
N ALA A 54 -17.64 -4.93 -19.29
CA ALA A 54 -17.73 -5.97 -20.32
C ALA A 54 -17.48 -5.44 -21.75
N ALA A 55 -17.97 -4.22 -22.05
CA ALA A 55 -17.73 -3.58 -23.34
C ALA A 55 -16.26 -3.19 -23.53
N LEU A 56 -15.62 -2.73 -22.45
CA LEU A 56 -14.18 -2.43 -22.49
C LEU A 56 -13.34 -3.69 -22.65
N GLU A 57 -13.65 -4.77 -21.94
CA GLU A 57 -12.96 -6.05 -22.07
C GLU A 57 -13.04 -6.60 -23.50
N ALA A 58 -14.23 -6.58 -24.09
CA ALA A 58 -14.43 -6.99 -25.49
C ALA A 58 -13.63 -6.11 -26.45
N PHE A 59 -13.62 -4.79 -26.23
CA PHE A 59 -12.86 -3.84 -27.04
C PHE A 59 -11.36 -4.06 -26.97
N ILE A 60 -10.82 -4.28 -25.77
CA ILE A 60 -9.40 -4.57 -25.53
C ILE A 60 -8.99 -5.84 -26.26
N ALA A 61 -9.79 -6.91 -26.11
CA ALA A 61 -9.53 -8.19 -26.78
C ALA A 61 -9.61 -8.09 -28.32
N ALA A 62 -10.58 -7.34 -28.84
CA ALA A 62 -10.77 -7.19 -30.29
C ALA A 62 -9.69 -6.34 -30.98
N HIS A 63 -9.00 -5.47 -30.24
CA HIS A 63 -8.02 -4.53 -30.81
C HIS A 63 -6.60 -4.79 -30.31
N ASP A 64 -6.38 -5.87 -29.56
CA ASP A 64 -5.08 -6.26 -28.99
C ASP A 64 -4.40 -5.12 -28.22
N ILE A 65 -5.21 -4.36 -27.45
CA ILE A 65 -4.72 -3.22 -26.68
C ILE A 65 -4.03 -3.73 -25.41
N PRO A 66 -2.77 -3.33 -25.13
CA PRO A 66 -2.11 -3.68 -23.90
C PRO A 66 -2.80 -2.99 -22.71
N ALA A 67 -3.71 -3.71 -22.03
CA ALA A 67 -4.45 -3.20 -20.90
C ALA A 67 -3.72 -3.48 -19.59
N SER A 68 -3.68 -2.49 -18.72
CA SER A 68 -3.11 -2.64 -17.38
C SER A 68 -4.11 -3.34 -16.45
N THR A 69 -3.93 -4.63 -16.22
CA THR A 69 -4.70 -5.38 -15.22
C THR A 69 -4.52 -4.73 -13.85
N GLY A 70 -5.62 -4.48 -13.14
CA GLY A 70 -5.57 -3.81 -11.83
C GLY A 70 -5.34 -2.29 -11.89
N ALA A 71 -5.41 -1.65 -13.08
CA ALA A 71 -5.17 -0.21 -13.25
C ALA A 71 -6.07 0.71 -12.40
N LEU A 72 -7.21 0.22 -11.97
CA LEU A 72 -8.17 0.91 -11.11
C LEU A 72 -8.21 0.35 -9.69
N ALA A 73 -7.39 -0.65 -9.40
CA ALA A 73 -7.22 -1.08 -8.02
C ALA A 73 -6.82 0.15 -7.17
N ALA A 74 -7.40 0.27 -6.00
CA ALA A 74 -6.89 1.23 -5.03
C ALA A 74 -5.37 1.01 -4.95
N PRO A 75 -4.56 2.08 -4.92
CA PRO A 75 -3.12 1.90 -4.78
C PRO A 75 -2.89 0.96 -3.61
N ALA A 76 -2.11 -0.10 -3.84
CA ALA A 76 -1.81 -1.06 -2.79
C ALA A 76 -1.25 -0.29 -1.61
N THR A 77 -2.01 -0.23 -0.53
CA THR A 77 -1.55 0.44 0.68
C THR A 77 -0.53 -0.45 1.37
N THR A 78 0.62 0.10 1.71
CA THR A 78 1.61 -0.59 2.51
C THR A 78 1.08 -0.75 3.94
N ARG A 79 0.92 -1.98 4.39
CA ARG A 79 0.46 -2.28 5.74
C ARG A 79 1.64 -2.23 6.71
N VAL A 80 1.56 -1.36 7.69
CA VAL A 80 2.61 -1.16 8.69
C VAL A 80 2.04 -1.47 10.07
N LEU A 81 2.71 -2.36 10.80
CA LEU A 81 2.45 -2.58 12.21
C LEU A 81 3.50 -1.83 13.04
N LEU A 82 3.05 -0.94 13.91
CA LEU A 82 3.91 -0.24 14.88
C LEU A 82 3.70 -0.87 16.26
N ALA A 83 4.73 -1.49 16.81
CA ALA A 83 4.73 -2.07 18.15
C ALA A 83 5.65 -1.26 19.07
N ASP A 84 5.07 -0.42 19.94
CA ASP A 84 5.80 0.46 20.85
C ASP A 84 4.93 0.75 22.09
N PRO A 85 5.46 0.63 23.32
CA PRO A 85 4.72 0.98 24.53
C PRO A 85 4.42 2.48 24.65
N ASP A 86 5.13 3.35 23.94
CA ASP A 86 4.88 4.78 23.91
C ASP A 86 3.74 5.11 22.94
N ARG A 87 2.53 5.17 23.48
CA ARG A 87 1.32 5.46 22.72
C ARG A 87 1.34 6.81 22.02
N ALA A 88 1.93 7.83 22.65
CA ALA A 88 1.97 9.17 22.06
C ALA A 88 2.89 9.20 20.83
N ALA A 89 4.08 8.60 20.93
CA ALA A 89 5.00 8.47 19.82
C ALA A 89 4.39 7.63 18.68
N THR A 90 3.75 6.51 19.03
CA THR A 90 3.10 5.62 18.05
C THR A 90 1.98 6.33 17.31
N GLU A 91 1.14 7.08 18.01
CA GLU A 91 0.04 7.81 17.40
C GLU A 91 0.53 8.93 16.48
N ALA A 92 1.59 9.65 16.87
CA ALA A 92 2.21 10.67 16.02
C ALA A 92 2.74 10.07 14.71
N VAL A 93 3.44 8.93 14.78
CA VAL A 93 3.93 8.23 13.59
C VAL A 93 2.77 7.71 12.73
N ARG A 94 1.75 7.11 13.35
CA ARG A 94 0.54 6.63 12.67
C ARG A 94 -0.13 7.76 11.89
N GLN A 95 -0.34 8.90 12.53
CA GLN A 95 -0.97 10.07 11.91
C GLN A 95 -0.19 10.53 10.68
N VAL A 96 1.13 10.70 10.81
CA VAL A 96 1.97 11.15 9.69
C VAL A 96 1.93 10.16 8.53
N LEU A 97 2.03 8.86 8.77
CA LEU A 97 1.96 7.84 7.72
C LEU A 97 0.58 7.83 7.03
N THR A 98 -0.49 8.02 7.81
CA THR A 98 -1.86 8.08 7.27
C THR A 98 -2.06 9.34 6.41
N ASP A 99 -1.57 10.50 6.86
CA ASP A 99 -1.69 11.78 6.15
C ASP A 99 -0.87 11.80 4.85
N LEU A 100 0.28 11.10 4.81
CA LEU A 100 1.05 10.90 3.59
C LEU A 100 0.29 10.08 2.53
N GLY A 101 -0.67 9.28 2.96
CA GLY A 101 -1.40 8.34 2.09
C GLY A 101 -0.56 7.13 1.67
N GLY A 102 -1.23 6.10 1.16
CA GLY A 102 -0.56 4.87 0.72
C GLY A 102 -0.13 3.94 1.85
N PHE A 103 -0.48 4.23 3.11
CA PHE A 103 -0.21 3.38 4.26
C PHE A 103 -1.50 3.03 5.02
N THR A 104 -1.59 1.78 5.46
CA THR A 104 -2.54 1.32 6.47
C THR A 104 -1.74 0.97 7.71
N VAL A 105 -1.97 1.69 8.82
CA VAL A 105 -1.15 1.56 10.02
C VAL A 105 -1.97 0.96 11.15
N GLU A 106 -1.48 -0.15 11.68
CA GLU A 106 -1.98 -0.80 12.89
C GLU A 106 -0.97 -0.60 14.03
N THR A 107 -1.45 -0.51 15.27
CA THR A 107 -0.58 -0.23 16.43
C THR A 107 -0.78 -1.27 17.52
N ALA A 108 0.31 -1.61 18.19
CA ALA A 108 0.32 -2.50 19.35
C ALA A 108 1.22 -1.91 20.45
N ALA A 109 0.88 -2.12 21.70
CA ALA A 109 1.68 -1.63 22.83
C ALA A 109 2.81 -2.60 23.22
N ASP A 110 2.68 -3.87 22.86
CA ASP A 110 3.57 -4.94 23.27
C ASP A 110 3.63 -6.08 22.24
N ALA A 111 4.51 -7.05 22.49
CA ALA A 111 4.71 -8.21 21.63
C ALA A 111 3.47 -9.08 21.47
N LEU A 112 2.62 -9.20 22.50
CA LEU A 112 1.39 -9.98 22.44
C LEU A 112 0.36 -9.32 21.51
N GLY A 113 0.12 -8.02 21.71
CA GLY A 113 -0.74 -7.24 20.82
C GLY A 113 -0.25 -7.27 19.36
N ALA A 114 1.07 -7.15 19.16
CA ALA A 114 1.68 -7.27 17.84
C ALA A 114 1.47 -8.67 17.21
N ALA A 115 1.56 -9.73 18.01
CA ALA A 115 1.32 -11.09 17.53
C ALA A 115 -0.15 -11.31 17.11
N ILE A 116 -1.10 -10.77 17.89
CA ILE A 116 -2.54 -10.82 17.57
C ILE A 116 -2.82 -10.08 16.26
N ALA A 117 -2.28 -8.87 16.11
CA ALA A 117 -2.40 -8.08 14.88
C ALA A 117 -1.85 -8.83 13.65
N CYS A 118 -0.68 -9.43 13.77
CA CYS A 118 -0.08 -10.28 12.73
C CYS A 118 -0.92 -11.53 12.40
N GLY A 119 -1.68 -12.04 13.35
CA GLY A 119 -2.60 -13.16 13.14
C GLY A 119 -3.86 -12.75 12.35
N ALA A 120 -4.32 -11.53 12.53
CA ALA A 120 -5.46 -10.98 11.82
C ALA A 120 -5.12 -10.55 10.39
N SER A 121 -3.92 -10.00 10.18
CA SER A 121 -3.48 -9.54 8.87
C SER A 121 -1.95 -9.51 8.80
N VAL A 122 -1.39 -9.98 7.68
CA VAL A 122 0.06 -9.97 7.47
C VAL A 122 0.49 -8.57 7.04
N PRO A 123 1.35 -7.87 7.81
CA PRO A 123 1.86 -6.57 7.43
C PRO A 123 3.01 -6.67 6.42
N ASP A 124 3.20 -5.63 5.60
CA ASP A 124 4.34 -5.49 4.71
C ASP A 124 5.61 -5.06 5.49
N ALA A 125 5.42 -4.31 6.58
CA ALA A 125 6.50 -3.92 7.48
C ALA A 125 6.03 -3.95 8.94
N ILE A 126 6.91 -4.40 9.82
CA ILE A 126 6.75 -4.36 11.28
C ILE A 126 7.84 -3.46 11.83
N VAL A 127 7.46 -2.42 12.55
CA VAL A 127 8.34 -1.53 13.28
C VAL A 127 8.20 -1.84 14.77
N PHE A 128 9.16 -2.51 15.35
CA PHE A 128 9.10 -3.05 16.71
C PHE A 128 10.09 -2.34 17.63
N ASP A 129 9.58 -1.64 18.62
CA ASP A 129 10.43 -1.08 19.68
C ASP A 129 10.92 -2.18 20.63
N ILE A 130 12.20 -2.20 20.92
CA ILE A 130 12.79 -3.23 21.80
C ILE A 130 12.22 -3.22 23.21
N ARG A 131 11.54 -2.15 23.63
CA ARG A 131 10.84 -2.05 24.93
C ARG A 131 9.46 -2.70 24.89
N ALA A 132 8.91 -3.00 23.72
CA ALA A 132 7.62 -3.66 23.57
C ALA A 132 7.67 -5.15 23.92
N GLY A 133 8.86 -5.72 24.10
CA GLY A 133 9.10 -7.12 24.43
C GLY A 133 10.34 -7.69 23.78
N ASP A 134 10.48 -9.02 23.78
CA ASP A 134 11.61 -9.68 23.11
C ASP A 134 11.45 -9.59 21.58
N ALA A 135 12.04 -8.55 21.03
CA ALA A 135 12.01 -8.26 19.60
C ALA A 135 12.60 -9.40 18.74
N VAL A 136 13.65 -10.07 19.26
CA VAL A 136 14.33 -11.16 18.57
C VAL A 136 13.48 -12.42 18.52
N ALA A 137 12.93 -12.82 19.65
CA ALA A 137 12.03 -13.97 19.71
C ALA A 137 10.79 -13.74 18.85
N PHE A 138 10.21 -12.54 18.88
CA PHE A 138 9.09 -12.15 18.04
C PHE A 138 9.40 -12.26 16.54
N ALA A 139 10.48 -11.63 16.08
CA ALA A 139 10.88 -11.67 14.68
C ALA A 139 11.24 -13.09 14.22
N THR A 140 11.94 -13.86 15.04
CA THR A 140 12.30 -15.26 14.74
C THR A 140 11.04 -16.12 14.57
N ALA A 141 10.07 -16.00 15.48
CA ALA A 141 8.83 -16.77 15.43
C ALA A 141 8.01 -16.48 14.15
N LEU A 142 7.99 -15.24 13.67
CA LEU A 142 7.29 -14.87 12.45
C LEU A 142 8.05 -15.27 11.17
N ARG A 143 9.37 -15.12 11.15
CA ARG A 143 10.20 -15.48 9.98
C ARG A 143 10.18 -16.97 9.64
N THR A 144 9.84 -17.85 10.59
CA THR A 144 9.64 -19.29 10.30
C THR A 144 8.37 -19.58 9.51
N ARG A 145 7.49 -18.59 9.35
CA ARG A 145 6.20 -18.72 8.65
C ARG A 145 6.29 -18.13 7.25
N ASN A 146 5.97 -18.91 6.22
CA ASN A 146 5.99 -18.47 4.81
C ASN A 146 5.17 -17.20 4.55
N ALA A 147 4.09 -16.98 5.29
CA ALA A 147 3.25 -15.78 5.16
C ALA A 147 4.06 -14.49 5.38
N PHE A 148 5.11 -14.50 6.21
CA PHE A 148 5.93 -13.34 6.52
C PHE A 148 7.24 -13.28 5.72
N ALA A 149 7.42 -14.11 4.69
CA ALA A 149 8.64 -14.15 3.90
C ALA A 149 8.97 -12.81 3.22
N ARG A 150 7.98 -11.97 2.98
CA ARG A 150 8.12 -10.65 2.34
C ARG A 150 8.00 -9.48 3.33
N THR A 151 7.64 -9.76 4.58
CA THR A 151 7.51 -8.74 5.63
C THR A 151 8.88 -8.20 6.02
N LYS A 152 9.02 -6.88 6.05
CA LYS A 152 10.21 -6.22 6.59
C LYS A 152 10.13 -6.10 8.11
N PHE A 153 11.19 -6.48 8.79
CA PHE A 153 11.32 -6.39 10.24
C PHE A 153 12.27 -5.25 10.60
N LEU A 154 11.73 -4.17 11.10
CA LEU A 154 12.47 -2.99 11.53
C LEU A 154 12.44 -2.92 13.05
N ALA A 155 13.57 -2.68 13.68
CA ALA A 155 13.62 -2.43 15.12
C ALA A 155 13.77 -0.94 15.40
N THR A 156 13.17 -0.44 16.48
CA THR A 156 13.52 0.87 17.04
C THR A 156 14.21 0.68 18.38
N ALA A 157 15.31 1.39 18.58
CA ALA A 157 16.14 1.25 19.76
C ALA A 157 16.73 2.60 20.19
N PRO A 158 17.13 2.78 21.48
CA PRO A 158 17.95 3.89 21.88
C PRO A 158 19.25 3.96 21.07
N ALA A 159 19.92 5.11 21.04
CA ALA A 159 21.05 5.42 20.17
C ALA A 159 22.35 4.61 20.43
N SER A 160 22.28 3.41 20.96
CA SER A 160 23.44 2.54 21.17
C SER A 160 23.82 1.78 19.91
N GLU A 161 25.07 1.92 19.49
CA GLU A 161 25.59 1.29 18.26
C GLU A 161 25.66 -0.25 18.38
N ALA A 162 26.11 -0.76 19.51
CA ALA A 162 26.19 -2.18 19.77
C ALA A 162 24.85 -2.91 19.75
N ALA A 163 23.76 -2.26 20.22
CA ALA A 163 22.42 -2.81 20.17
C ALA A 163 21.92 -2.92 18.72
N ALA A 164 22.18 -1.90 17.89
CA ALA A 164 21.78 -1.88 16.49
C ALA A 164 22.44 -3.00 15.69
N GLU A 165 23.75 -3.16 15.81
CA GLU A 165 24.49 -4.24 15.14
C GLU A 165 24.03 -5.64 15.58
N SER A 166 23.74 -5.82 16.87
CA SER A 166 23.23 -7.09 17.40
C SER A 166 21.88 -7.45 16.76
N LEU A 167 20.96 -6.49 16.62
CA LEU A 167 19.65 -6.70 16.00
C LEU A 167 19.74 -7.03 14.51
N LEU A 168 20.61 -6.33 13.77
CA LEU A 168 20.85 -6.62 12.35
C LEU A 168 21.37 -8.06 12.16
N ARG A 169 22.34 -8.49 12.98
CA ARG A 169 22.84 -9.88 12.94
C ARG A 169 21.78 -10.93 13.30
N ARG A 170 20.75 -10.54 14.02
CA ARG A 170 19.62 -11.40 14.41
C ARG A 170 18.44 -11.35 13.45
N GLY A 171 18.64 -10.77 12.25
CA GLY A 171 17.70 -10.86 11.15
C GLY A 171 16.70 -9.71 11.05
N PHE A 172 16.95 -8.58 11.70
CA PHE A 172 16.22 -7.35 11.38
C PHE A 172 16.78 -6.75 10.10
N ASP A 173 15.88 -6.20 9.26
CA ASP A 173 16.24 -5.59 7.97
C ASP A 173 16.81 -4.19 8.15
N ALA A 174 16.38 -3.47 9.21
CA ALA A 174 16.94 -2.19 9.62
C ALA A 174 16.72 -1.91 11.11
N VAL A 175 17.54 -1.03 11.67
CA VAL A 175 17.39 -0.51 13.03
C VAL A 175 17.34 1.00 13.00
N LEU A 176 16.24 1.57 13.50
CA LEU A 176 16.02 2.99 13.61
C LEU A 176 16.41 3.47 15.02
N ARG A 177 17.39 4.34 15.11
CA ARG A 177 17.81 4.92 16.40
C ARG A 177 16.91 6.09 16.77
N LYS A 178 16.31 6.03 17.94
CA LYS A 178 15.48 7.13 18.45
C LYS A 178 16.35 8.29 19.00
N PRO A 179 16.01 9.55 18.67
CA PRO A 179 14.93 9.99 17.78
C PRO A 179 15.30 9.83 16.30
N PHE A 180 14.34 9.46 15.47
CA PHE A 180 14.53 9.33 14.02
C PHE A 180 13.54 10.21 13.23
N ALA A 181 13.95 10.64 12.05
CA ALA A 181 13.07 11.37 11.14
C ALA A 181 12.10 10.39 10.43
N VAL A 182 10.88 10.84 10.16
CA VAL A 182 9.88 10.04 9.41
C VAL A 182 10.44 9.59 8.04
N ARG A 183 11.26 10.41 7.40
CA ARG A 183 11.93 10.06 6.14
C ARG A 183 12.75 8.77 6.28
N THR A 184 13.52 8.62 7.35
CA THR A 184 14.32 7.40 7.61
C THR A 184 13.44 6.18 7.77
N LEU A 185 12.28 6.31 8.43
CA LEU A 185 11.29 5.24 8.52
C LEU A 185 10.74 4.87 7.15
N LEU A 186 10.36 5.84 6.32
CA LEU A 186 9.85 5.61 4.97
C LEU A 186 10.88 4.90 4.07
N GLU A 187 12.13 5.31 4.12
CA GLU A 187 13.23 4.67 3.39
C GLU A 187 13.40 3.22 3.84
N ALA A 188 13.34 2.95 5.14
CA ALA A 188 13.46 1.60 5.70
C ALA A 188 12.28 0.71 5.30
N ILE A 189 11.06 1.22 5.28
CA ILE A 189 9.88 0.49 4.81
C ILE A 189 9.99 0.18 3.30
N GLY A 190 10.80 0.97 2.54
CA GLY A 190 10.91 0.84 1.08
C GLY A 190 9.75 1.51 0.36
N GLY A 191 9.07 2.43 1.02
CA GLY A 191 8.09 3.30 0.42
C GLY A 191 8.81 4.30 -0.49
N ARG A 192 8.55 4.24 -1.81
CA ARG A 192 8.68 5.42 -2.67
C ARG A 192 7.60 6.40 -2.23
N ALA A 193 7.84 7.14 -1.18
CA ALA A 193 7.12 8.36 -0.94
C ALA A 193 7.55 9.31 -2.06
N GLU A 194 6.78 9.42 -3.13
CA GLU A 194 6.74 10.66 -3.88
C GLU A 194 6.27 11.72 -2.88
N LEU A 195 7.24 12.40 -2.26
CA LEU A 195 7.00 13.64 -1.54
C LEU A 195 6.34 14.57 -2.55
N ARG A 196 5.01 14.61 -2.58
CA ARG A 196 4.30 15.75 -3.14
C ARG A 196 4.76 16.93 -2.29
N ALA A 197 5.65 17.71 -2.87
CA ALA A 197 5.98 19.02 -2.36
C ALA A 197 4.65 19.78 -2.22
N ALA A 198 4.25 20.03 -0.98
CA ALA A 198 3.23 21.03 -0.69
C ALA A 198 3.87 22.39 -1.08
N GLY A 199 3.44 22.92 -2.21
CA GLY A 199 3.63 24.31 -2.58
C GLY A 199 2.48 25.13 -2.00
#